data_26a345d9b74890966a3c11ea3a9dcbc1
#
_entry.id   26a345d9b74890966a3c11ea3a9dcbc1
#
_cell.length_a   1.000
_cell.length_b   1.000
_cell.length_c   1.000
_cell.angle_alpha   90.00
_cell.angle_beta   90.00
_cell.angle_gamma   90.00
#
_symmetry.space_group_name_H-M   'P 1'
#
loop_
_entity.id
_entity.type
_entity.pdbx_description
1 polymer ?
#
loop_
_entity_poly.entity_id
_entity_poly.type
_entity_poly.pdbx_seq_one_letter_code
_entity_poly.pdbx_strand_id
1 'polypeptide(L)'
;MMTSCNSSNKKVIFLGDSITQNAVINSEDFKGFISLLEENVNQNTELIGKGIGGDKVSDLLTRYKDDVIKLNPDIVFIYIGINDVWHKYDYGTGTDIDLYENGLRQIINDLKENGVEIILCTPTVIGENKGEFTLVNQFKDIETMEIMNNDLDDYSDVIRKLSKEFDTKLLDLRKIFMQYISENNPENKSKGVLTTDGVHLNNLGSKLIADEMIRFIN
;
A
#
# COMPACT_ATOMS: atom_id res chain seq x y z
N MET A 1 -2.62 -35.92 30.33
CA MET A 1 -3.57 -35.10 29.53
C MET A 1 -2.71 -34.10 28.77
N MET A 2 -2.54 -34.30 27.48
CA MET A 2 -1.88 -33.31 26.61
C MET A 2 -2.93 -32.25 26.30
N THR A 3 -2.77 -31.05 26.83
CA THR A 3 -3.55 -29.90 26.40
C THR A 3 -3.07 -29.55 25.00
N SER A 4 -3.88 -29.86 24.00
CA SER A 4 -3.74 -29.37 22.66
C SER A 4 -3.85 -27.81 22.75
N CYS A 5 -2.76 -27.11 22.66
CA CYS A 5 -2.78 -25.69 22.32
C CYS A 5 -3.36 -25.61 20.92
N ASN A 6 -4.63 -25.25 20.82
CA ASN A 6 -5.20 -24.73 19.59
C ASN A 6 -4.53 -23.37 19.36
N SER A 7 -3.40 -23.34 18.66
CA SER A 7 -2.86 -22.09 18.14
C SER A 7 -3.86 -21.62 17.08
N SER A 8 -4.65 -20.60 17.40
CA SER A 8 -5.44 -19.89 16.38
C SER A 8 -4.50 -19.43 15.29
N ASN A 9 -4.86 -19.66 14.04
CA ASN A 9 -4.08 -19.16 12.91
C ASN A 9 -4.02 -17.64 13.00
N LYS A 10 -2.81 -17.07 12.92
CA LYS A 10 -2.61 -15.63 12.84
C LYS A 10 -3.18 -15.13 11.51
N LYS A 11 -4.08 -14.17 11.55
CA LYS A 11 -4.74 -13.64 10.35
C LYS A 11 -4.25 -12.23 10.04
N VAL A 12 -3.71 -12.04 8.83
CA VAL A 12 -3.15 -10.78 8.35
C VAL A 12 -3.93 -10.33 7.12
N ILE A 13 -4.48 -9.13 7.16
CA ILE A 13 -5.23 -8.54 6.04
C ILE A 13 -4.42 -7.39 5.43
N PHE A 14 -4.41 -7.33 4.10
CA PHE A 14 -3.84 -6.26 3.32
C PHE A 14 -4.97 -5.49 2.64
N LEU A 15 -5.28 -4.30 3.15
CA LEU A 15 -6.35 -3.43 2.64
C LEU A 15 -5.75 -2.35 1.76
N GLY A 16 -6.22 -2.20 0.52
CA GLY A 16 -5.65 -1.23 -0.41
C GLY A 16 -6.32 -1.20 -1.78
N ASP A 17 -5.59 -0.72 -2.76
CA ASP A 17 -6.01 -0.49 -4.14
C ASP A 17 -5.52 -1.57 -5.13
N SER A 18 -5.25 -1.19 -6.40
CA SER A 18 -4.75 -2.09 -7.45
C SER A 18 -3.40 -2.72 -7.12
N ILE A 19 -2.53 -2.03 -6.38
CA ILE A 19 -1.23 -2.56 -5.99
C ILE A 19 -1.43 -3.74 -5.03
N THR A 20 -2.36 -3.61 -4.09
CA THR A 20 -2.76 -4.69 -3.18
C THR A 20 -3.58 -5.77 -3.90
N GLN A 21 -4.40 -5.41 -4.88
CA GLN A 21 -5.11 -6.39 -5.72
C GLN A 21 -4.15 -7.29 -6.47
N ASN A 22 -3.10 -6.72 -7.06
CA ASN A 22 -2.08 -7.47 -7.79
C ASN A 22 -1.13 -8.26 -6.88
N ALA A 23 -1.11 -7.96 -5.59
CA ALA A 23 -0.21 -8.60 -4.64
C ALA A 23 -0.41 -10.10 -4.45
N VAL A 24 -1.59 -10.63 -4.80
CA VAL A 24 -1.92 -12.07 -4.73
C VAL A 24 -1.59 -12.83 -6.01
N ILE A 25 -1.12 -12.15 -7.07
CA ILE A 25 -0.77 -12.81 -8.34
C ILE A 25 0.47 -13.69 -8.12
N ASN A 26 0.38 -14.93 -8.60
CA ASN A 26 1.47 -15.90 -8.60
C ASN A 26 1.56 -16.57 -9.98
N SER A 27 2.32 -15.97 -10.89
CA SER A 27 2.55 -16.44 -12.25
C SER A 27 4.04 -16.56 -12.55
N GLU A 28 4.39 -17.12 -13.72
CA GLU A 28 5.79 -17.20 -14.18
C GLU A 28 6.39 -15.81 -14.41
N ASP A 29 5.60 -14.85 -14.90
CA ASP A 29 6.07 -13.52 -15.27
C ASP A 29 6.07 -12.55 -14.10
N PHE A 30 5.12 -12.69 -13.15
CA PHE A 30 4.95 -11.76 -12.03
C PHE A 30 4.52 -12.47 -10.75
N LYS A 31 5.19 -12.12 -9.65
CA LYS A 31 4.85 -12.57 -8.31
C LYS A 31 4.59 -11.37 -7.40
N GLY A 32 3.35 -11.25 -6.94
CA GLY A 32 2.92 -10.20 -6.03
C GLY A 32 3.49 -10.36 -4.62
N PHE A 33 3.55 -9.28 -3.85
CA PHE A 33 4.21 -9.29 -2.54
C PHE A 33 3.49 -10.19 -1.51
N ILE A 34 2.16 -10.37 -1.58
CA ILE A 34 1.45 -11.31 -0.70
C ILE A 34 1.85 -12.74 -1.04
N SER A 35 1.92 -13.10 -2.34
CA SER A 35 2.38 -14.43 -2.76
C SER A 35 3.84 -14.70 -2.38
N LEU A 36 4.69 -13.67 -2.36
CA LEU A 36 6.07 -13.79 -1.85
C LEU A 36 6.10 -13.97 -0.32
N LEU A 37 5.19 -13.31 0.40
CA LEU A 37 5.07 -13.46 1.86
C LEU A 37 4.60 -14.87 2.24
N GLU A 38 3.64 -15.46 1.50
CA GLU A 38 3.12 -16.82 1.74
C GLU A 38 4.23 -17.88 1.78
N GLU A 39 5.31 -17.67 1.02
CA GLU A 39 6.47 -18.58 1.02
C GLU A 39 7.36 -18.46 2.26
N ASN A 40 7.23 -17.36 3.02
CA ASN A 40 8.16 -16.97 4.07
C ASN A 40 7.52 -16.82 5.46
N VAL A 41 6.18 -16.87 5.56
CA VAL A 41 5.48 -16.84 6.84
C VAL A 41 5.32 -18.23 7.44
N ASN A 42 5.02 -18.30 8.74
CA ASN A 42 4.71 -19.54 9.41
C ASN A 42 3.44 -20.19 8.84
N GLN A 43 3.39 -21.52 8.82
CA GLN A 43 2.24 -22.31 8.30
C GLN A 43 0.90 -21.99 8.99
N ASN A 44 0.94 -21.40 10.19
CA ASN A 44 -0.25 -20.96 10.93
C ASN A 44 -0.60 -19.50 10.70
N THR A 45 -0.10 -18.87 9.62
CA THR A 45 -0.41 -17.49 9.25
C THR A 45 -1.25 -17.49 7.96
N GLU A 46 -2.44 -16.92 8.06
CA GLU A 46 -3.35 -16.71 6.92
C GLU A 46 -3.16 -15.28 6.39
N LEU A 47 -2.81 -15.13 5.11
CA LEU A 47 -2.66 -13.85 4.44
C LEU A 47 -3.85 -13.59 3.52
N ILE A 48 -4.51 -12.44 3.66
CA ILE A 48 -5.73 -12.11 2.90
C ILE A 48 -5.56 -10.76 2.21
N GLY A 49 -5.53 -10.78 0.87
CA GLY A 49 -5.55 -9.56 0.06
C GLY A 49 -6.97 -9.00 -0.06
N LYS A 50 -7.13 -7.72 0.25
CA LYS A 50 -8.35 -6.91 0.12
C LYS A 50 -8.09 -5.64 -0.68
N GLY A 51 -7.44 -5.81 -1.83
CA GLY A 51 -7.19 -4.74 -2.80
C GLY A 51 -8.26 -4.70 -3.88
N ILE A 52 -8.68 -3.48 -4.27
CA ILE A 52 -9.56 -3.24 -5.42
C ILE A 52 -8.97 -2.11 -6.27
N GLY A 53 -8.85 -2.37 -7.58
CA GLY A 53 -8.27 -1.41 -8.51
C GLY A 53 -9.01 -0.08 -8.55
N GLY A 54 -8.28 1.03 -8.50
CA GLY A 54 -8.83 2.37 -8.51
C GLY A 54 -9.32 2.92 -7.19
N ASP A 55 -9.35 2.10 -6.12
CA ASP A 55 -9.82 2.53 -4.80
C ASP A 55 -9.00 3.68 -4.21
N LYS A 56 -9.73 4.54 -3.54
CA LYS A 56 -9.29 5.67 -2.71
C LYS A 56 -9.72 5.42 -1.26
N VAL A 57 -9.29 6.28 -0.34
CA VAL A 57 -9.74 6.19 1.06
C VAL A 57 -11.27 6.23 1.19
N SER A 58 -11.95 7.01 0.35
CA SER A 58 -13.43 7.07 0.31
C SER A 58 -14.07 5.73 -0.03
N ASP A 59 -13.44 4.95 -0.89
CA ASP A 59 -13.93 3.64 -1.29
C ASP A 59 -13.67 2.62 -0.17
N LEU A 60 -12.49 2.68 0.48
CA LEU A 60 -12.21 1.86 1.67
C LEU A 60 -13.25 2.08 2.78
N LEU A 61 -13.70 3.33 3.02
CA LEU A 61 -14.73 3.64 4.02
C LEU A 61 -16.04 2.89 3.80
N THR A 62 -16.35 2.52 2.57
CA THR A 62 -17.58 1.78 2.26
C THR A 62 -17.49 0.28 2.55
N ARG A 63 -16.27 -0.28 2.62
CA ARG A 63 -16.07 -1.73 2.63
C ARG A 63 -15.19 -2.29 3.76
N TYR A 64 -14.36 -1.46 4.44
CA TYR A 64 -13.42 -1.98 5.45
C TYR A 64 -14.06 -2.76 6.60
N LYS A 65 -15.33 -2.46 6.94
CA LYS A 65 -16.05 -3.23 7.98
C LYS A 65 -16.29 -4.67 7.56
N ASP A 66 -16.66 -4.87 6.30
CA ASP A 66 -16.93 -6.20 5.74
C ASP A 66 -15.63 -6.92 5.38
N ASP A 67 -14.68 -6.20 4.81
CA ASP A 67 -13.43 -6.75 4.32
C ASP A 67 -12.39 -7.02 5.41
N VAL A 68 -12.48 -6.30 6.53
CA VAL A 68 -11.50 -6.38 7.62
C VAL A 68 -12.16 -6.75 8.94
N ILE A 69 -13.03 -5.91 9.50
CA ILE A 69 -13.53 -6.08 10.87
C ILE A 69 -14.29 -7.40 11.05
N LYS A 70 -15.17 -7.75 10.10
CA LYS A 70 -15.92 -9.02 10.16
C LYS A 70 -15.06 -10.27 10.07
N LEU A 71 -13.83 -10.16 9.59
CA LEU A 71 -12.89 -11.26 9.48
C LEU A 71 -12.07 -11.48 10.75
N ASN A 72 -12.15 -10.58 11.74
CA ASN A 72 -11.42 -10.60 13.00
C ASN A 72 -9.90 -10.86 12.78
N PRO A 73 -9.17 -9.97 12.08
CA PRO A 73 -7.73 -10.14 11.87
C PRO A 73 -6.94 -9.80 13.12
N ASP A 74 -5.75 -10.40 13.23
CA ASP A 74 -4.75 -9.99 14.21
C ASP A 74 -4.00 -8.74 13.75
N ILE A 75 -3.70 -8.66 12.44
CA ILE A 75 -2.93 -7.58 11.82
C ILE A 75 -3.65 -7.08 10.56
N VAL A 76 -3.63 -5.76 10.36
CA VAL A 76 -4.02 -5.15 9.08
C VAL A 76 -2.93 -4.21 8.57
N PHE A 77 -2.53 -4.38 7.30
CA PHE A 77 -1.78 -3.40 6.56
C PHE A 77 -2.76 -2.52 5.78
N ILE A 78 -2.67 -1.19 5.94
CA ILE A 78 -3.44 -0.23 5.16
C ILE A 78 -2.49 0.46 4.19
N TYR A 79 -2.66 0.16 2.89
CA TYR A 79 -1.81 0.67 1.82
C TYR A 79 -2.68 1.33 0.74
N ILE A 80 -2.86 2.66 0.85
CA ILE A 80 -3.77 3.48 0.06
C ILE A 80 -3.20 4.89 -0.11
N GLY A 81 -3.61 5.61 -1.16
CA GLY A 81 -3.26 7.02 -1.37
C GLY A 81 -2.82 7.35 -2.79
N ILE A 82 -2.37 6.36 -3.56
CA ILE A 82 -1.96 6.58 -4.96
C ILE A 82 -3.12 7.16 -5.78
N ASN A 83 -4.31 6.55 -5.73
CA ASN A 83 -5.47 7.01 -6.49
C ASN A 83 -6.12 8.25 -5.88
N ASP A 84 -5.96 8.47 -4.57
CA ASP A 84 -6.38 9.70 -3.91
C ASP A 84 -5.69 10.91 -4.55
N VAL A 85 -4.39 10.79 -4.87
CA VAL A 85 -3.62 11.81 -5.57
C VAL A 85 -3.84 11.73 -7.09
N TRP A 86 -3.59 10.59 -7.70
CA TRP A 86 -3.61 10.44 -9.16
C TRP A 86 -4.93 10.88 -9.78
N HIS A 87 -6.05 10.45 -9.22
CA HIS A 87 -7.37 10.77 -9.76
C HIS A 87 -7.75 12.26 -9.66
N LYS A 88 -7.05 13.08 -8.86
CA LYS A 88 -7.22 14.54 -8.89
C LYS A 88 -6.86 15.12 -10.25
N TYR A 89 -5.75 14.64 -10.81
CA TYR A 89 -5.14 15.20 -12.02
C TYR A 89 -5.67 14.56 -13.29
N ASP A 90 -6.05 13.30 -13.23
CA ASP A 90 -6.45 12.50 -14.38
C ASP A 90 -7.98 12.50 -14.60
N TYR A 91 -8.74 12.36 -13.54
CA TYR A 91 -10.20 12.21 -13.61
C TYR A 91 -10.98 13.31 -12.88
N GLY A 92 -10.32 14.19 -12.14
CA GLY A 92 -10.97 15.18 -11.30
C GLY A 92 -11.79 14.56 -10.13
N THR A 93 -11.45 13.33 -9.73
CA THR A 93 -12.17 12.53 -8.72
C THR A 93 -11.27 12.02 -7.59
N GLY A 94 -10.10 12.65 -7.39
CA GLY A 94 -9.22 12.34 -6.27
C GLY A 94 -9.84 12.75 -4.93
N THR A 95 -9.14 12.46 -3.85
CA THR A 95 -9.58 12.80 -2.49
C THR A 95 -8.73 13.96 -1.97
N ASP A 96 -9.36 15.02 -1.48
CA ASP A 96 -8.63 16.10 -0.83
C ASP A 96 -7.95 15.61 0.45
N ILE A 97 -6.80 16.21 0.80
CA ILE A 97 -5.94 15.74 1.87
C ILE A 97 -6.66 15.69 3.24
N ASP A 98 -7.53 16.64 3.53
CA ASP A 98 -8.32 16.66 4.78
C ASP A 98 -9.33 15.51 4.82
N LEU A 99 -9.95 15.17 3.68
CA LEU A 99 -10.87 14.03 3.57
C LEU A 99 -10.12 12.70 3.63
N TYR A 100 -8.92 12.64 3.06
CA TYR A 100 -8.02 11.49 3.16
C TYR A 100 -7.62 11.24 4.62
N GLU A 101 -7.17 12.27 5.33
CA GLU A 101 -6.83 12.17 6.75
C GLU A 101 -8.03 11.72 7.59
N ASN A 102 -9.19 12.36 7.41
CA ASN A 102 -10.40 12.05 8.16
C ASN A 102 -10.89 10.61 7.90
N GLY A 103 -10.83 10.16 6.65
CA GLY A 103 -11.18 8.78 6.30
C GLY A 103 -10.29 7.75 6.97
N LEU A 104 -8.98 7.98 6.96
CA LEU A 104 -8.02 7.11 7.66
C LEU A 104 -8.23 7.11 9.17
N ARG A 105 -8.50 8.28 9.78
CA ARG A 105 -8.81 8.39 11.21
C ARG A 105 -10.01 7.53 11.62
N GLN A 106 -11.06 7.55 10.81
CA GLN A 106 -12.24 6.72 11.06
C GLN A 106 -11.88 5.22 10.99
N ILE A 107 -11.17 4.79 9.94
CA ILE A 107 -10.77 3.39 9.80
C ILE A 107 -9.87 2.95 10.96
N ILE A 108 -8.87 3.76 11.32
CA ILE A 108 -7.94 3.47 12.42
C ILE A 108 -8.68 3.34 13.75
N ASN A 109 -9.60 4.26 14.08
CA ASN A 109 -10.37 4.21 15.32
C ASN A 109 -11.19 2.91 15.41
N ASP A 110 -11.97 2.60 14.36
CA ASP A 110 -12.81 1.41 14.36
C ASP A 110 -11.97 0.12 14.46
N LEU A 111 -10.81 0.05 13.82
CA LEU A 111 -9.90 -1.10 13.93
C LEU A 111 -9.28 -1.22 15.33
N LYS A 112 -8.87 -0.11 15.94
CA LYS A 112 -8.35 -0.09 17.33
C LYS A 112 -9.40 -0.53 18.33
N GLU A 113 -10.66 -0.08 18.18
CA GLU A 113 -11.77 -0.51 19.02
C GLU A 113 -12.02 -2.04 18.92
N ASN A 114 -11.68 -2.64 17.80
CA ASN A 114 -11.75 -4.08 17.60
C ASN A 114 -10.46 -4.84 17.97
N GLY A 115 -9.45 -4.16 18.53
CA GLY A 115 -8.20 -4.76 19.02
C GLY A 115 -7.24 -5.21 17.92
N VAL A 116 -7.38 -4.71 16.70
CA VAL A 116 -6.57 -5.06 15.54
C VAL A 116 -5.23 -4.32 15.59
N GLU A 117 -4.13 -5.02 15.38
CA GLU A 117 -2.82 -4.40 15.16
C GLU A 117 -2.76 -3.75 13.77
N ILE A 118 -2.41 -2.46 13.71
CA ILE A 118 -2.45 -1.67 12.47
C ILE A 118 -1.04 -1.31 12.02
N ILE A 119 -0.74 -1.60 10.75
CA ILE A 119 0.45 -1.13 10.05
C ILE A 119 0.02 -0.16 8.96
N LEU A 120 0.34 1.11 9.12
CA LEU A 120 0.09 2.13 8.10
C LEU A 120 1.24 2.14 7.09
N CYS A 121 0.91 2.03 5.80
CA CYS A 121 1.88 2.08 4.71
C CYS A 121 1.73 3.40 3.96
N THR A 122 2.83 4.13 3.74
CA THR A 122 2.81 5.31 2.89
C THR A 122 2.67 4.91 1.41
N PRO A 123 1.95 5.69 0.57
CA PRO A 123 1.89 5.46 -0.87
C PRO A 123 3.30 5.57 -1.49
N THR A 124 3.58 4.79 -2.55
CA THR A 124 4.92 4.71 -3.14
C THR A 124 5.21 5.85 -4.12
N VAL A 125 5.06 5.62 -5.42
CA VAL A 125 5.43 6.60 -6.47
C VAL A 125 4.39 6.66 -7.58
N ILE A 126 4.32 7.83 -8.25
CA ILE A 126 3.68 8.02 -9.55
C ILE A 126 4.78 8.46 -10.50
N GLY A 127 5.33 7.51 -11.27
CA GLY A 127 6.57 7.70 -12.01
C GLY A 127 7.83 7.58 -11.12
N GLU A 128 8.85 6.90 -11.63
CA GLU A 128 10.09 6.63 -10.88
C GLU A 128 11.09 7.79 -10.94
N ASN A 129 10.77 8.81 -11.71
CA ASN A 129 11.54 10.06 -11.78
C ASN A 129 10.84 11.13 -12.63
N LYS A 130 11.62 12.14 -13.07
CA LYS A 130 11.18 13.30 -13.88
C LYS A 130 11.15 13.04 -15.40
N GLY A 131 11.05 11.79 -15.85
CA GLY A 131 11.00 11.45 -17.27
C GLY A 131 9.57 11.42 -17.85
N GLU A 132 9.45 11.12 -19.14
CA GLU A 132 8.15 10.94 -19.81
C GLU A 132 7.38 9.79 -19.16
N PHE A 133 6.14 10.08 -18.74
CA PHE A 133 5.25 9.14 -18.11
C PHE A 133 4.11 8.76 -19.06
N THR A 134 3.94 7.48 -19.30
CA THR A 134 2.99 6.95 -20.28
C THR A 134 2.04 5.90 -19.71
N LEU A 135 1.53 6.10 -18.49
CA LEU A 135 0.51 5.21 -17.93
C LEU A 135 -0.81 5.31 -18.67
N VAL A 136 -1.20 6.53 -18.95
CA VAL A 136 -2.40 6.82 -19.73
C VAL A 136 -2.03 7.96 -20.68
N ASN A 137 -2.55 7.97 -21.89
CA ASN A 137 -2.31 9.00 -22.89
C ASN A 137 -2.70 10.45 -22.47
N GLN A 138 -2.88 10.69 -21.17
CA GLN A 138 -3.40 11.92 -20.59
C GLN A 138 -2.36 12.76 -19.86
N PHE A 139 -1.25 12.16 -19.37
CA PHE A 139 -0.18 12.93 -18.73
C PHE A 139 0.66 13.62 -19.81
N LYS A 140 0.45 14.89 -19.95
CA LYS A 140 1.01 15.67 -21.05
C LYS A 140 2.38 16.27 -20.76
N ASP A 141 2.84 16.27 -19.50
CA ASP A 141 4.07 16.95 -19.13
C ASP A 141 4.70 16.46 -17.81
N ILE A 142 5.99 16.74 -17.70
CA ILE A 142 6.85 16.44 -16.55
C ILE A 142 6.37 17.19 -15.30
N GLU A 143 5.82 18.38 -15.45
CA GLU A 143 5.37 19.23 -14.36
C GLU A 143 4.23 18.58 -13.58
N THR A 144 3.26 17.98 -14.26
CA THR A 144 2.15 17.25 -13.61
C THR A 144 2.63 16.06 -12.77
N MET A 145 3.66 15.33 -13.22
CA MET A 145 4.25 14.23 -12.43
C MET A 145 4.96 14.73 -11.18
N GLU A 146 5.68 15.83 -11.30
CA GLU A 146 6.37 16.43 -10.16
C GLU A 146 5.36 16.92 -9.12
N ILE A 147 4.26 17.55 -9.55
CA ILE A 147 3.16 17.96 -8.68
C ILE A 147 2.52 16.74 -7.99
N MET A 148 2.21 15.67 -8.72
CA MET A 148 1.64 14.46 -8.13
C MET A 148 2.57 13.80 -7.10
N ASN A 149 3.87 13.78 -7.36
CA ASN A 149 4.83 13.23 -6.39
C ASN A 149 4.99 14.13 -5.16
N ASN A 150 4.90 15.46 -5.30
CA ASN A 150 4.86 16.37 -4.15
C ASN A 150 3.58 16.14 -3.32
N ASP A 151 2.42 15.99 -3.97
CA ASP A 151 1.19 15.61 -3.27
C ASP A 151 1.34 14.25 -2.55
N LEU A 152 2.00 13.26 -3.16
CA LEU A 152 2.26 11.98 -2.48
C LEU A 152 3.14 12.13 -1.25
N ASP A 153 4.06 13.09 -1.23
CA ASP A 153 4.86 13.40 -0.04
C ASP A 153 3.95 13.97 1.07
N ASP A 154 3.03 14.88 0.74
CA ASP A 154 2.05 15.43 1.71
C ASP A 154 1.12 14.34 2.25
N TYR A 155 0.61 13.44 1.38
CA TYR A 155 -0.24 12.30 1.79
C TYR A 155 0.55 11.29 2.64
N SER A 156 1.83 11.11 2.34
CA SER A 156 2.72 10.27 3.18
C SER A 156 2.95 10.91 4.55
N ASP A 157 3.02 12.24 4.63
CA ASP A 157 3.15 12.95 5.91
C ASP A 157 1.89 12.83 6.77
N VAL A 158 0.69 12.76 6.17
CA VAL A 158 -0.54 12.39 6.87
C VAL A 158 -0.41 11.01 7.50
N ILE A 159 0.04 10.00 6.74
CA ILE A 159 0.26 8.63 7.26
C ILE A 159 1.25 8.63 8.42
N ARG A 160 2.39 9.32 8.28
CA ARG A 160 3.41 9.45 9.34
C ARG A 160 2.88 10.13 10.61
N LYS A 161 2.06 11.17 10.43
CA LYS A 161 1.37 11.89 11.52
C LYS A 161 0.39 10.97 12.24
N LEU A 162 -0.49 10.29 11.48
CA LEU A 162 -1.50 9.39 12.04
C LEU A 162 -0.86 8.21 12.77
N SER A 163 0.21 7.63 12.23
CA SER A 163 0.94 6.56 12.89
C SER A 163 1.45 6.97 14.28
N LYS A 164 2.01 8.16 14.40
CA LYS A 164 2.48 8.70 15.70
C LYS A 164 1.31 9.00 16.64
N GLU A 165 0.26 9.62 16.13
CA GLU A 165 -0.89 10.05 16.92
C GLU A 165 -1.66 8.87 17.52
N PHE A 166 -1.85 7.83 16.73
CA PHE A 166 -2.60 6.63 17.12
C PHE A 166 -1.73 5.53 17.72
N ASP A 167 -0.41 5.73 17.82
CA ASP A 167 0.55 4.72 18.27
C ASP A 167 0.40 3.41 17.47
N THR A 168 0.34 3.53 16.12
CA THR A 168 0.34 2.41 15.20
C THR A 168 1.73 2.19 14.61
N LYS A 169 1.96 1.03 14.04
CA LYS A 169 3.19 0.78 13.30
C LYS A 169 3.18 1.51 11.96
N LEU A 170 4.35 1.93 11.49
CA LEU A 170 4.56 2.60 10.21
C LEU A 170 5.49 1.78 9.33
N LEU A 171 5.05 1.53 8.09
CA LEU A 171 5.90 1.07 7.00
C LEU A 171 6.03 2.21 5.96
N ASP A 172 7.14 2.93 6.01
CA ASP A 172 7.37 4.10 5.16
C ASP A 172 7.87 3.68 3.76
N LEU A 173 6.96 3.13 2.96
CA LEU A 173 7.25 2.65 1.61
C LEU A 173 7.69 3.78 0.68
N ARG A 174 7.13 4.99 0.84
CA ARG A 174 7.55 6.18 0.08
C ARG A 174 9.04 6.42 0.23
N LYS A 175 9.52 6.47 1.46
CA LYS A 175 10.94 6.68 1.76
C LYS A 175 11.81 5.57 1.17
N ILE A 176 11.40 4.32 1.32
CA ILE A 176 12.14 3.15 0.82
C ILE A 176 12.25 3.19 -0.70
N PHE A 177 11.13 3.47 -1.40
CA PHE A 177 11.10 3.54 -2.86
C PHE A 177 11.94 4.69 -3.40
N MET A 178 11.76 5.89 -2.83
CA MET A 178 12.52 7.07 -3.26
C MET A 178 14.03 6.88 -3.05
N GLN A 179 14.45 6.28 -1.95
CA GLN A 179 15.85 5.95 -1.72
C GLN A 179 16.36 4.95 -2.74
N TYR A 180 15.64 3.82 -2.95
CA TYR A 180 16.06 2.80 -3.90
C TYR A 180 16.18 3.36 -5.32
N ILE A 181 15.20 4.13 -5.76
CA ILE A 181 15.19 4.77 -7.09
C ILE A 181 16.37 5.74 -7.22
N SER A 182 16.66 6.55 -6.21
CA SER A 182 17.78 7.51 -6.26
C SER A 182 19.12 6.82 -6.42
N GLU A 183 19.29 5.63 -5.88
CA GLU A 183 20.54 4.85 -5.93
C GLU A 183 20.65 3.99 -7.20
N ASN A 184 19.50 3.60 -7.80
CA ASN A 184 19.45 2.56 -8.85
C ASN A 184 18.83 3.03 -10.18
N ASN A 185 18.55 4.32 -10.34
CA ASN A 185 17.99 4.89 -11.57
C ASN A 185 18.91 5.96 -12.21
N PRO A 186 20.17 5.63 -12.59
CA PRO A 186 21.10 6.62 -13.15
C PRO A 186 20.67 7.15 -14.53
N GLU A 187 19.85 6.38 -15.26
CA GLU A 187 19.32 6.77 -16.56
C GLU A 187 18.07 7.66 -16.47
N ASN A 188 17.62 7.93 -15.25
CA ASN A 188 16.46 8.78 -14.98
C ASN A 188 15.19 8.27 -15.71
N LYS A 189 14.93 6.97 -15.67
CA LYS A 189 13.73 6.35 -16.25
C LYS A 189 12.48 6.64 -15.43
N SER A 190 11.36 6.84 -16.09
CA SER A 190 10.06 7.05 -15.42
C SER A 190 9.41 5.77 -14.91
N LYS A 191 9.90 4.60 -15.33
CA LYS A 191 9.42 3.26 -14.98
C LYS A 191 10.48 2.21 -15.25
N GLY A 192 10.26 1.00 -14.71
CA GLY A 192 11.10 -0.18 -14.99
C GLY A 192 12.15 -0.46 -13.92
N VAL A 193 12.34 0.39 -12.93
CA VAL A 193 13.20 0.11 -11.76
C VAL A 193 12.43 -0.74 -10.74
N LEU A 194 11.33 -0.22 -10.19
CA LEU A 194 10.47 -0.91 -9.23
C LEU A 194 9.04 -1.12 -9.73
N THR A 195 8.67 -0.45 -10.83
CA THR A 195 7.32 -0.48 -11.39
C THR A 195 7.34 -0.89 -12.86
N THR A 196 6.22 -1.42 -13.36
CA THR A 196 6.05 -1.77 -14.77
C THR A 196 5.65 -0.58 -15.62
N ASP A 197 4.88 0.34 -15.03
CA ASP A 197 4.22 1.44 -15.72
C ASP A 197 4.39 2.80 -15.01
N GLY A 198 5.15 2.83 -13.93
CA GLY A 198 5.38 4.01 -13.07
C GLY A 198 4.57 3.98 -11.77
N VAL A 199 3.62 3.05 -11.61
CA VAL A 199 2.79 2.88 -10.40
C VAL A 199 2.74 1.43 -9.96
N HIS A 200 2.29 0.52 -10.85
CA HIS A 200 2.14 -0.89 -10.51
C HIS A 200 3.50 -1.59 -10.46
N LEU A 201 3.68 -2.40 -9.42
CA LEU A 201 4.96 -3.03 -9.12
C LEU A 201 5.43 -3.99 -10.23
N ASN A 202 6.73 -4.04 -10.46
CA ASN A 202 7.39 -5.18 -11.09
C ASN A 202 7.84 -6.19 -10.01
N ASN A 203 8.49 -7.29 -10.41
CA ASN A 203 8.96 -8.31 -9.47
C ASN A 203 9.91 -7.76 -8.40
N LEU A 204 10.76 -6.81 -8.75
CA LEU A 204 11.70 -6.20 -7.81
C LEU A 204 10.98 -5.30 -6.80
N GLY A 205 10.02 -4.49 -7.26
CA GLY A 205 9.20 -3.67 -6.37
C GLY A 205 8.34 -4.52 -5.43
N SER A 206 7.74 -5.61 -5.94
CA SER A 206 7.01 -6.60 -5.13
C SER A 206 7.90 -7.22 -4.06
N LYS A 207 9.11 -7.65 -4.45
CA LYS A 207 10.07 -8.23 -3.50
C LYS A 207 10.49 -7.24 -2.43
N LEU A 208 10.76 -6.00 -2.79
CA LEU A 208 11.16 -4.95 -1.84
C LEU A 208 10.07 -4.73 -0.79
N ILE A 209 8.79 -4.67 -1.19
CA ILE A 209 7.66 -4.55 -0.25
C ILE A 209 7.55 -5.81 0.63
N ALA A 210 7.65 -7.02 0.06
CA ALA A 210 7.57 -8.25 0.84
C ALA A 210 8.67 -8.35 1.91
N ASP A 211 9.92 -8.01 1.55
CA ASP A 211 11.07 -8.04 2.46
C ASP A 211 10.90 -7.06 3.64
N GLU A 212 10.17 -5.97 3.46
CA GLU A 212 9.87 -5.03 4.54
C GLU A 212 8.64 -5.46 5.36
N MET A 213 7.57 -5.94 4.72
CA MET A 213 6.34 -6.34 5.40
C MET A 213 6.53 -7.57 6.30
N ILE A 214 7.40 -8.52 5.92
CA ILE A 214 7.64 -9.74 6.70
C ILE A 214 8.09 -9.45 8.13
N ARG A 215 8.76 -8.32 8.37
CA ARG A 215 9.26 -7.89 9.68
C ARG A 215 8.14 -7.55 10.68
N PHE A 216 6.94 -7.31 10.19
CA PHE A 216 5.76 -7.02 11.01
C PHE A 216 4.90 -8.25 11.25
N ILE A 217 5.11 -9.32 10.48
CA ILE A 217 4.28 -10.53 10.51
C ILE A 217 4.88 -11.61 11.41
N ASN A 218 6.21 -11.76 11.42
CA ASN A 218 6.94 -12.80 12.17
C ASN A 218 7.24 -12.42 13.62
#